data_2ee1d587d5eb63ac9eb9e8a4a32df801
#
_entry.id   2ee1d587d5eb63ac9eb9e8a4a32df801
#
_cell.length_a   1.000
_cell.length_b   1.000
_cell.length_c   1.000
_cell.angle_alpha   90.00
_cell.angle_beta   90.00
_cell.angle_gamma   90.00
#
_symmetry.space_group_name_H-M   'P 1'
#
loop_
_entity.id
_entity.type
_entity.pdbx_description
1 polymer ?
#
loop_
_entity_poly.entity_id
_entity_poly.type
_entity_poly.pdbx_seq_one_letter_code
_entity_poly.pdbx_strand_id
1 'polypeptide(L)'
;VTKAALPALKKSKGRVITIASAAAIGRTAYNWLPYVAAKSALLAMSKNLAQELGPHGVTVNSISPSMVDTDLVSNIPERMRQMTVSRTPLRRLATADDVAGAALMLASPYASFITGENMLVTGGEHMI
;
A
#
# COMPACT_ATOMS: atom_id res chain seq x y z
N VAL A 1 -6.75 -0.67 16.10
CA VAL A 1 -5.37 -1.12 16.27
C VAL A 1 -4.45 0.08 16.51
N THR A 2 -4.31 1.04 15.58
CA THR A 2 -3.37 2.17 15.70
C THR A 2 -3.57 2.97 17.00
N LYS A 3 -4.82 3.30 17.36
CA LYS A 3 -5.12 4.05 18.58
C LYS A 3 -4.59 3.34 19.84
N ALA A 4 -4.75 2.03 19.93
CA ALA A 4 -4.25 1.24 21.06
C ALA A 4 -2.72 1.18 21.12
N ALA A 5 -2.05 1.25 19.96
CA ALA A 5 -0.59 1.20 19.85
C ALA A 5 0.08 2.58 20.03
N LEU A 6 -0.68 3.69 20.07
CA LEU A 6 -0.12 5.05 20.10
C LEU A 6 0.94 5.29 21.18
N PRO A 7 0.75 4.87 22.46
CA PRO A 7 1.77 5.11 23.48
C PRO A 7 3.09 4.42 23.15
N ALA A 8 3.04 3.19 22.66
CA ALA A 8 4.22 2.41 22.26
C ALA A 8 4.89 3.01 21.02
N LEU A 9 4.11 3.38 20.00
CA LEU A 9 4.60 4.02 18.78
C LEU A 9 5.34 5.33 19.08
N LYS A 10 4.76 6.18 19.92
CA LYS A 10 5.40 7.45 20.34
C LYS A 10 6.70 7.21 21.11
N LYS A 11 6.70 6.26 22.03
CA LYS A 11 7.90 5.92 22.81
C LYS A 11 9.05 5.38 21.95
N SER A 12 8.74 4.54 20.97
CA SER A 12 9.73 3.88 20.11
C SER A 12 10.07 4.67 18.84
N LYS A 13 9.41 5.80 18.57
CA LYS A 13 9.45 6.47 17.26
C LYS A 13 9.13 5.49 16.13
N GLY A 14 8.04 4.76 16.31
CA GLY A 14 7.68 3.59 15.52
C GLY A 14 7.31 3.89 14.07
N ARG A 15 6.90 2.86 13.36
CA ARG A 15 6.49 2.90 11.97
C ARG A 15 5.07 2.36 11.83
N VAL A 16 4.22 3.07 11.10
CA VAL A 16 2.88 2.60 10.70
C VAL A 16 2.90 2.42 9.19
N ILE A 17 2.61 1.22 8.72
CA ILE A 17 2.57 0.91 7.30
C ILE A 17 1.19 0.33 7.01
N THR A 18 0.45 0.97 6.12
CA THR A 18 -0.88 0.51 5.71
C THR A 18 -0.82 -0.10 4.32
N ILE A 19 -1.52 -1.21 4.12
CA ILE A 19 -1.62 -1.85 2.81
C ILE A 19 -2.90 -1.38 2.14
N ALA A 20 -2.76 -0.40 1.25
CA ALA A 20 -3.84 0.14 0.44
C ALA A 20 -4.02 -0.68 -0.85
N SER A 21 -4.20 -0.03 -1.99
CA SER A 21 -4.30 -0.68 -3.30
C SER A 21 -4.10 0.35 -4.41
N ALA A 22 -3.49 -0.01 -5.51
CA ALA A 22 -3.42 0.80 -6.72
C ALA A 22 -4.82 1.15 -7.27
N ALA A 23 -5.83 0.32 -7.00
CA ALA A 23 -7.22 0.60 -7.36
C ALA A 23 -7.80 1.86 -6.67
N ALA A 24 -7.20 2.32 -5.56
CA ALA A 24 -7.63 3.53 -4.86
C ALA A 24 -7.17 4.83 -5.54
N ILE A 25 -6.23 4.75 -6.48
CA ILE A 25 -5.61 5.92 -7.13
C ILE A 25 -5.62 5.85 -8.66
N GLY A 26 -5.81 4.67 -9.23
CA GLY A 26 -5.79 4.45 -10.67
C GLY A 26 -7.16 4.04 -11.23
N ARG A 27 -7.12 3.26 -12.29
CA ARG A 27 -8.32 2.67 -12.89
C ARG A 27 -8.90 1.62 -11.95
N THR A 28 -10.19 1.71 -11.71
CA THR A 28 -10.91 0.71 -10.92
C THR A 28 -11.66 -0.26 -11.83
N ALA A 29 -12.06 -1.42 -11.30
CA ALA A 29 -12.91 -2.37 -11.98
C ALA A 29 -14.39 -2.13 -11.64
N TYR A 30 -15.27 -2.59 -12.51
CA TYR A 30 -16.71 -2.56 -12.29
C TYR A 30 -17.09 -3.35 -11.02
N ASN A 31 -18.06 -2.85 -10.25
CA ASN A 31 -18.51 -3.42 -8.97
C ASN A 31 -17.48 -3.42 -7.81
N TRP A 32 -16.43 -2.62 -7.88
CA TRP A 32 -15.42 -2.53 -6.83
C TRP A 32 -15.59 -1.33 -5.89
N LEU A 33 -16.73 -0.63 -5.97
CA LEU A 33 -16.96 0.61 -5.20
C LEU A 33 -16.66 0.47 -3.70
N PRO A 34 -17.16 -0.54 -2.96
CA PRO A 34 -16.89 -0.65 -1.52
C PRO A 34 -15.39 -0.86 -1.22
N TYR A 35 -14.73 -1.67 -2.02
CA TYR A 35 -13.30 -1.92 -1.90
C TYR A 35 -12.47 -0.65 -2.17
N VAL A 36 -12.76 0.02 -3.28
CA VAL A 36 -12.05 1.26 -3.66
C VAL A 36 -12.28 2.35 -2.61
N ALA A 37 -13.51 2.53 -2.15
CA ALA A 37 -13.83 3.50 -1.10
C ALA A 37 -13.05 3.21 0.19
N ALA A 38 -13.00 1.95 0.64
CA ALA A 38 -12.24 1.55 1.81
C ALA A 38 -10.74 1.79 1.67
N LYS A 39 -10.15 1.46 0.51
CA LYS A 39 -8.71 1.66 0.25
C LYS A 39 -8.36 3.14 0.05
N SER A 40 -9.24 3.95 -0.53
CA SER A 40 -9.07 5.41 -0.62
C SER A 40 -9.14 6.07 0.76
N ALA A 41 -10.09 5.65 1.60
CA ALA A 41 -10.19 6.13 2.98
C ALA A 41 -8.91 5.80 3.78
N LEU A 42 -8.32 4.62 3.55
CA LEU A 42 -7.07 4.22 4.19
C LEU A 42 -5.90 5.14 3.81
N LEU A 43 -5.81 5.54 2.54
CA LEU A 43 -4.79 6.50 2.07
C LEU A 43 -4.97 7.87 2.73
N ALA A 44 -6.20 8.38 2.77
CA ALA A 44 -6.50 9.66 3.41
C ALA A 44 -6.19 9.62 4.92
N MET A 45 -6.58 8.55 5.60
CA MET A 45 -6.28 8.33 7.02
C MET A 45 -4.77 8.29 7.27
N SER A 46 -4.00 7.62 6.43
CA SER A 46 -2.54 7.52 6.59
C SER A 46 -1.86 8.87 6.49
N LYS A 47 -2.29 9.74 5.56
CA LYS A 47 -1.76 11.10 5.43
C LYS A 47 -2.07 11.95 6.67
N ASN A 48 -3.28 11.84 7.20
CA ASN A 48 -3.69 12.57 8.40
C ASN A 48 -2.87 12.12 9.61
N LEU A 49 -2.75 10.79 9.81
CA LEU A 49 -1.93 10.22 10.89
C LEU A 49 -0.46 10.59 10.77
N ALA A 50 0.08 10.73 9.57
CA ALA A 50 1.46 11.18 9.35
C ALA A 50 1.68 12.60 9.90
N GLN A 51 0.73 13.50 9.70
CA GLN A 51 0.77 14.85 10.26
C GLN A 51 0.65 14.84 11.79
N GLU A 52 -0.30 14.08 12.34
CA GLU A 52 -0.54 14.02 13.76
C GLU A 52 0.61 13.37 14.54
N LEU A 53 1.25 12.36 13.97
CA LEU A 53 2.26 11.56 14.66
C LEU A 53 3.70 11.97 14.34
N GLY A 54 3.91 12.74 13.28
CA GLY A 54 5.22 13.26 12.87
C GLY A 54 5.97 13.99 13.98
N PRO A 55 5.35 14.89 14.75
CA PRO A 55 6.00 15.57 15.89
C PRO A 55 6.55 14.61 16.97
N HIS A 56 6.09 13.36 16.99
CA HIS A 56 6.57 12.31 17.89
C HIS A 56 7.65 11.42 17.26
N GLY A 57 8.10 11.71 16.02
CA GLY A 57 9.06 10.90 15.29
C GLY A 57 8.49 9.59 14.72
N VAL A 58 7.18 9.43 14.72
CA VAL A 58 6.51 8.27 14.13
C VAL A 58 6.27 8.56 12.64
N THR A 59 6.65 7.62 11.76
CA THR A 59 6.30 7.71 10.35
C THR A 59 5.07 6.87 10.02
N VAL A 60 4.25 7.37 9.11
CA VAL A 60 3.05 6.67 8.63
C VAL A 60 3.04 6.71 7.11
N ASN A 61 3.12 5.54 6.48
CA ASN A 61 3.15 5.40 5.03
C ASN A 61 2.16 4.32 4.57
N SER A 62 1.85 4.37 3.29
CA SER A 62 0.99 3.38 2.64
C SER A 62 1.77 2.64 1.56
N ILE A 63 1.41 1.38 1.33
CA ILE A 63 1.83 0.61 0.17
C ILE A 63 0.58 0.31 -0.65
N SER A 64 0.63 0.60 -1.94
CA SER A 64 -0.46 0.34 -2.89
C SER A 64 0.01 -0.65 -3.94
N PRO A 65 -0.19 -1.97 -3.71
CA PRO A 65 0.10 -2.97 -4.71
C PRO A 65 -0.91 -2.93 -5.87
N SER A 66 -0.48 -3.38 -7.04
CA SER A 66 -1.38 -3.84 -8.10
C SER A 66 -1.93 -5.24 -7.76
N MET A 67 -2.28 -6.03 -8.78
CA MET A 67 -2.72 -7.42 -8.55
C MET A 67 -1.55 -8.26 -8.03
N VAL A 68 -1.72 -8.79 -6.82
CA VAL A 68 -0.74 -9.68 -6.16
C VAL A 68 -1.20 -11.12 -6.36
N ASP A 69 -0.30 -11.99 -6.79
CA ASP A 69 -0.58 -13.41 -7.00
C ASP A 69 -0.68 -14.14 -5.65
N THR A 70 -1.91 -14.25 -5.18
CA THR A 70 -2.29 -14.85 -3.89
C THR A 70 -3.61 -15.59 -4.04
N ASP A 71 -3.99 -16.37 -3.05
CA ASP A 71 -5.28 -17.08 -3.01
C ASP A 71 -6.48 -16.14 -3.15
N LEU A 72 -6.34 -14.88 -2.72
CA LEU A 72 -7.40 -13.87 -2.85
C LEU A 72 -7.78 -13.62 -4.33
N VAL A 73 -6.84 -13.76 -5.24
CA VAL A 73 -7.05 -13.54 -6.68
C VAL A 73 -7.18 -14.84 -7.47
N SER A 74 -7.24 -16.00 -6.81
CA SER A 74 -7.36 -17.32 -7.45
C SER A 74 -8.62 -17.43 -8.31
N ASN A 75 -9.71 -16.77 -7.92
CA ASN A 75 -10.99 -16.77 -8.64
C ASN A 75 -11.08 -15.71 -9.75
N ILE A 76 -10.05 -14.91 -9.96
CA ILE A 76 -10.02 -13.93 -11.06
C ILE A 76 -9.82 -14.67 -12.38
N PRO A 77 -10.67 -14.40 -13.41
CA PRO A 77 -10.53 -15.05 -14.72
C PRO A 77 -9.12 -14.87 -15.29
N GLU A 78 -8.59 -15.95 -15.88
CA GLU A 78 -7.23 -15.96 -16.46
C GLU A 78 -7.02 -14.82 -17.47
N ARG A 79 -8.05 -14.50 -18.25
CA ARG A 79 -8.01 -13.36 -19.18
C ARG A 79 -7.67 -12.04 -18.47
N MET A 80 -8.22 -11.80 -17.27
CA MET A 80 -7.94 -10.58 -16.51
C MET A 80 -6.52 -10.58 -15.95
N ARG A 81 -6.03 -11.74 -15.50
CA ARG A 81 -4.63 -11.90 -15.07
C ARG A 81 -3.67 -11.57 -16.21
N GLN A 82 -3.90 -12.14 -17.39
CA GLN A 82 -3.08 -11.90 -18.60
C GLN A 82 -3.15 -10.44 -19.05
N MET A 83 -4.32 -9.79 -18.96
CA MET A 83 -4.45 -8.35 -19.25
C MET A 83 -3.62 -7.50 -18.29
N THR A 84 -3.60 -7.83 -16.99
CA THR A 84 -2.76 -7.15 -16.02
C THR A 84 -1.29 -7.34 -16.34
N VAL A 85 -0.85 -8.58 -16.59
CA VAL A 85 0.53 -8.88 -16.97
C VAL A 85 0.96 -8.13 -18.25
N SER A 86 0.08 -8.06 -19.25
CA SER A 86 0.38 -7.36 -20.52
C SER A 86 0.54 -5.86 -20.35
N ARG A 87 -0.14 -5.25 -19.37
CA ARG A 87 -0.06 -3.82 -19.03
C ARG A 87 1.10 -3.50 -18.10
N THR A 88 1.57 -4.49 -17.33
CA THR A 88 2.68 -4.32 -16.40
C THR A 88 4.01 -4.33 -17.15
N PRO A 89 4.81 -3.27 -17.13
CA PRO A 89 6.12 -3.24 -17.75
C PRO A 89 7.04 -4.39 -17.34
N LEU A 90 7.02 -4.81 -16.07
CA LEU A 90 7.80 -5.97 -15.59
C LEU A 90 7.22 -7.33 -16.00
N ARG A 91 6.12 -7.36 -16.79
CA ARG A 91 5.55 -8.55 -17.42
C ARG A 91 5.22 -9.71 -16.49
N ARG A 92 4.87 -9.43 -15.26
CA ARG A 92 4.37 -10.39 -14.27
C ARG A 92 3.41 -9.73 -13.28
N LEU A 93 2.67 -10.52 -12.53
CA LEU A 93 1.96 -10.05 -11.35
C LEU A 93 2.96 -9.77 -10.21
N ALA A 94 2.56 -8.95 -9.27
CA ALA A 94 3.30 -8.80 -8.03
C ALA A 94 3.21 -10.09 -7.21
N THR A 95 4.21 -10.35 -6.38
CA THR A 95 4.21 -11.42 -5.38
C THR A 95 4.03 -10.82 -3.98
N ALA A 96 3.72 -11.66 -2.99
CA ALA A 96 3.71 -11.23 -1.60
C ALA A 96 5.08 -10.68 -1.17
N ASP A 97 6.18 -11.27 -1.67
CA ASP A 97 7.55 -10.84 -1.36
C ASP A 97 7.87 -9.45 -1.94
N ASP A 98 7.31 -9.07 -3.09
CA ASP A 98 7.46 -7.71 -3.62
C ASP A 98 6.86 -6.68 -2.66
N VAL A 99 5.70 -7.00 -2.08
CA VAL A 99 5.03 -6.12 -1.10
C VAL A 99 5.77 -6.12 0.23
N ALA A 100 6.25 -7.28 0.68
CA ALA A 100 7.02 -7.42 1.90
C ALA A 100 8.36 -6.66 1.83
N GLY A 101 9.04 -6.69 0.68
CA GLY A 101 10.26 -5.92 0.44
C GLY A 101 10.03 -4.41 0.61
N ALA A 102 8.95 -3.88 0.06
CA ALA A 102 8.56 -2.48 0.23
C ALA A 102 8.25 -2.15 1.71
N ALA A 103 7.57 -3.07 2.42
CA ALA A 103 7.27 -2.90 3.83
C ALA A 103 8.55 -2.90 4.69
N LEU A 104 9.48 -3.80 4.41
CA LEU A 104 10.78 -3.85 5.09
C LEU A 104 11.57 -2.55 4.88
N MET A 105 11.58 -2.01 3.67
CA MET A 105 12.24 -0.73 3.38
C MET A 105 11.62 0.40 4.21
N LEU A 106 10.28 0.54 4.21
CA LEU A 106 9.59 1.57 4.98
C LEU A 106 9.71 1.39 6.50
N ALA A 107 9.90 0.16 6.98
CA ALA A 107 10.13 -0.15 8.38
C ALA A 107 11.57 0.13 8.82
N SER A 108 12.51 0.22 7.89
CA SER A 108 13.93 0.36 8.16
C SER A 108 14.30 1.77 8.67
N PRO A 109 15.48 1.93 9.31
CA PRO A 109 16.01 3.25 9.67
C PRO A 109 16.23 4.18 8.48
N TYR A 110 16.46 3.64 7.28
CA TYR A 110 16.69 4.41 6.05
C TYR A 110 15.44 5.19 5.60
N ALA A 111 14.24 4.79 6.02
CA ALA A 111 12.99 5.49 5.77
C ALA A 111 12.61 6.49 6.87
N SER A 112 13.54 6.89 7.72
CA SER A 112 13.27 7.77 8.88
C SER A 112 12.74 9.17 8.51
N PHE A 113 12.95 9.62 7.28
CA PHE A 113 12.46 10.90 6.76
C PHE A 113 11.37 10.73 5.70
N ILE A 114 10.77 9.55 5.60
CA ILE A 114 9.67 9.23 4.68
C ILE A 114 8.40 9.08 5.52
N THR A 115 7.44 10.00 5.36
CA THR A 115 6.14 9.92 6.03
C THR A 115 5.04 10.58 5.19
N GLY A 116 3.81 10.08 5.28
CA GLY A 116 2.69 10.55 4.47
C GLY A 116 2.67 10.03 3.03
N GLU A 117 3.62 9.19 2.67
CA GLU A 117 3.81 8.69 1.31
C GLU A 117 2.95 7.45 0.99
N ASN A 118 2.64 7.32 -0.28
CA ASN A 118 2.00 6.12 -0.82
C ASN A 118 2.91 5.48 -1.88
N MET A 119 3.57 4.41 -1.48
CA MET A 119 4.48 3.66 -2.35
C MET A 119 3.72 2.71 -3.26
N LEU A 120 3.87 2.90 -4.57
CA LEU A 120 3.31 2.00 -5.57
C LEU A 120 4.21 0.77 -5.75
N VAL A 121 3.62 -0.42 -5.58
CA VAL A 121 4.26 -1.71 -5.88
C VAL A 121 3.49 -2.35 -7.02
N THR A 122 3.69 -1.83 -8.23
CA THR A 122 2.84 -2.10 -9.40
C THR A 122 3.60 -2.61 -10.61
N GLY A 123 4.93 -2.78 -10.52
CA GLY A 123 5.74 -3.20 -11.65
C GLY A 123 5.67 -2.23 -12.85
N GLY A 124 5.27 -0.97 -12.60
CA GLY A 124 5.09 0.06 -13.62
C GLY A 124 3.68 0.12 -14.23
N GLU A 125 2.73 -0.73 -13.80
CA GLU A 125 1.33 -0.68 -14.29
C GLU A 125 0.67 0.68 -14.00
N HIS A 126 1.02 1.29 -12.86
CA HIS A 126 0.62 2.63 -12.47
C HIS A 126 1.86 3.49 -12.22
N MET A 127 1.99 4.58 -12.94
CA MET A 127 3.03 5.59 -12.78
C MET A 127 2.36 6.94 -12.51
N ILE A 128 2.89 7.70 -11.56
CA ILE A 128 2.42 9.04 -11.14
C ILE A 128 3.58 10.03 -11.20
#